data_34ce68f05911342d2c9dfda25182186b
#
_entry.id   34ce68f05911342d2c9dfda25182186b
#
_cell.length_a   1.000
_cell.length_b   1.000
_cell.length_c   1.000
_cell.angle_alpha   90.00
_cell.angle_beta   90.00
_cell.angle_gamma   90.00
#
_symmetry.space_group_name_H-M   'P 1'
#
loop_
_entity.id
_entity.type
_entity.pdbx_description
1 polymer ?
#
loop_
_entity_poly.entity_id
_entity_poly.type
_entity_poly.pdbx_seq_one_letter_code
_entity_poly.pdbx_strand_id
1 'polypeptide(L)'
;MKKYTFIARFAILIFMISSSLPILAQEESMGFHQALKTKFIEGNAGFMSLVAIALIIGLAFCIERIVYLSLSEINAKQLMADLDVKVAAGDIEGAKELCHNTRGPVASICYQGLLRIKDTMGDIERSVSSYGSVQVANLEKGCSWITLFIAMAPSLGFLGTVIGMVMAFDQIQQAGDISPTIVASGMKVALLTTIFGIIVALILQVFYNYILSKIEHITSQMEESAISLMDIIAKYKDEN
;
A
#
# COMPACT_ATOMS: atom_id res chain seq x y z
N MET A 1 -16.06 -16.06 -3.85
CA MET A 1 -15.89 -16.44 -2.45
C MET A 1 -14.71 -15.74 -1.75
N LYS A 2 -13.57 -15.44 -2.39
CA LYS A 2 -12.39 -14.76 -1.76
C LYS A 2 -12.64 -13.32 -1.30
N LYS A 3 -13.58 -12.57 -1.89
CA LYS A 3 -13.89 -11.18 -1.51
C LYS A 3 -14.51 -11.05 -0.10
N TYR A 4 -15.30 -12.04 0.31
CA TYR A 4 -15.95 -12.02 1.64
C TYR A 4 -15.01 -12.42 2.78
N THR A 5 -13.97 -13.22 2.51
CA THR A 5 -12.98 -13.60 3.53
C THR A 5 -12.07 -12.44 3.93
N PHE A 6 -11.77 -11.52 3.01
CA PHE A 6 -10.97 -10.32 3.32
C PHE A 6 -11.78 -9.32 4.17
N ILE A 7 -13.04 -9.07 3.78
CA ILE A 7 -13.94 -8.19 4.53
C ILE A 7 -14.21 -8.76 5.94
N ALA A 8 -14.39 -10.08 6.06
CA ALA A 8 -14.56 -10.73 7.35
C ALA A 8 -13.31 -10.65 8.24
N ARG A 9 -12.11 -10.83 7.67
CA ARG A 9 -10.84 -10.67 8.41
C ARG A 9 -10.63 -9.22 8.83
N PHE A 10 -10.97 -8.25 7.99
CA PHE A 10 -10.88 -6.84 8.29
C PHE A 10 -11.90 -6.43 9.37
N ALA A 11 -13.12 -6.95 9.30
CA ALA A 11 -14.14 -6.74 10.32
C ALA A 11 -13.74 -7.35 11.69
N ILE A 12 -13.11 -8.53 11.71
CA ILE A 12 -12.59 -9.15 12.93
C ILE A 12 -11.46 -8.32 13.54
N LEU A 13 -10.59 -7.75 12.70
CA LEU A 13 -9.47 -6.91 13.15
C LEU A 13 -9.97 -5.59 13.72
N ILE A 14 -10.98 -4.97 13.09
CA ILE A 14 -11.68 -3.78 13.62
C ILE A 14 -12.41 -4.12 14.92
N PHE A 15 -13.06 -5.28 15.01
CA PHE A 15 -13.74 -5.72 16.22
C PHE A 15 -12.77 -6.01 17.37
N MET A 16 -11.59 -6.60 17.10
CA MET A 16 -10.54 -6.76 18.10
C MET A 16 -9.95 -5.42 18.59
N ILE A 17 -9.77 -4.46 17.69
CA ILE A 17 -9.33 -3.10 18.04
C ILE A 17 -10.44 -2.38 18.84
N SER A 18 -11.69 -2.55 18.46
CA SER A 18 -12.86 -1.97 19.14
C SER A 18 -13.07 -2.54 20.55
N SER A 19 -12.75 -3.81 20.78
CA SER A 19 -12.88 -4.44 22.11
C SER A 19 -11.78 -4.04 23.10
N SER A 20 -10.66 -3.49 22.62
CA SER A 20 -9.60 -2.91 23.47
C SER A 20 -9.81 -1.42 23.81
N LEU A 21 -10.78 -0.76 23.17
CA LEU A 21 -11.14 0.65 23.43
C LEU A 21 -11.83 0.96 24.78
N PRO A 22 -12.55 0.03 25.47
CA PRO A 22 -13.20 0.37 26.73
C PRO A 22 -12.24 0.70 27.88
N ILE A 23 -10.94 0.35 27.74
CA ILE A 23 -9.91 0.74 28.75
C ILE A 23 -9.58 2.26 28.68
N LEU A 24 -9.90 2.91 27.56
CA LEU A 24 -9.70 4.36 27.36
C LEU A 24 -10.99 5.20 27.58
N ALA A 25 -12.12 4.55 27.82
CA ALA A 25 -13.43 5.19 27.85
C ALA A 25 -13.90 5.59 29.25
N GLN A 26 -13.06 5.56 30.25
CA GLN A 26 -13.42 5.87 31.64
C GLN A 26 -13.09 7.31 32.07
N GLU A 27 -12.90 8.23 31.12
CA GLU A 27 -12.90 9.68 31.38
C GLU A 27 -14.16 10.31 30.76
N GLU A 28 -14.84 11.11 31.62
CA GLU A 28 -16.07 11.85 31.33
C GLU A 28 -16.17 12.40 29.91
N SER A 29 -17.36 12.37 29.36
CA SER A 29 -17.90 12.85 28.07
C SER A 29 -17.17 14.01 27.34
N MET A 30 -15.85 14.00 27.28
CA MET A 30 -15.10 14.85 26.36
C MET A 30 -15.24 14.28 24.96
N GLY A 31 -15.69 15.08 23.99
CA GLY A 31 -15.80 14.65 22.61
C GLY A 31 -14.46 14.05 22.13
N PHE A 32 -14.50 12.95 21.34
CA PHE A 32 -13.32 12.22 20.84
C PHE A 32 -12.20 13.16 20.33
N HIS A 33 -12.56 14.25 19.65
CA HIS A 33 -11.62 15.28 19.20
C HIS A 33 -10.90 16.00 20.35
N GLN A 34 -11.60 16.25 21.45
CA GLN A 34 -11.04 16.96 22.59
C GLN A 34 -10.09 16.06 23.37
N ALA A 35 -10.46 14.78 23.54
CA ALA A 35 -9.60 13.76 24.14
C ALA A 35 -8.31 13.56 23.34
N LEU A 36 -8.42 13.43 22.00
CA LEU A 36 -7.28 13.28 21.12
C LEU A 36 -6.35 14.50 21.17
N LYS A 37 -6.91 15.72 21.15
CA LYS A 37 -6.13 16.97 21.24
C LYS A 37 -5.39 17.06 22.59
N THR A 38 -6.06 16.71 23.68
CA THR A 38 -5.45 16.73 25.02
C THR A 38 -4.29 15.73 25.08
N LYS A 39 -4.47 14.49 24.63
CA LYS A 39 -3.41 13.47 24.60
C LYS A 39 -2.25 13.85 23.65
N PHE A 40 -2.56 14.52 22.54
CA PHE A 40 -1.55 15.04 21.62
C PHE A 40 -0.66 16.12 22.29
N ILE A 41 -1.26 17.04 23.04
CA ILE A 41 -0.51 18.09 23.76
C ILE A 41 0.26 17.49 24.93
N GLU A 42 -0.34 16.56 25.69
CA GLU A 42 0.28 15.87 26.80
C GLU A 42 1.48 15.00 26.38
N GLY A 43 1.49 14.47 25.16
CA GLY A 43 2.55 13.60 24.61
C GLY A 43 3.75 14.34 24.02
N ASN A 44 3.99 15.62 24.35
CA ASN A 44 4.98 16.51 23.73
C ASN A 44 4.63 16.81 22.25
N ALA A 45 4.03 17.97 22.02
CA ALA A 45 3.52 18.40 20.71
C ALA A 45 4.58 18.36 19.60
N GLY A 46 5.87 18.56 19.89
CA GLY A 46 6.96 18.49 18.92
C GLY A 46 7.14 17.09 18.33
N PHE A 47 7.22 16.05 19.17
CA PHE A 47 7.34 14.66 18.71
C PHE A 47 6.06 14.14 18.10
N MET A 48 4.93 14.46 18.69
CA MET A 48 3.62 14.08 18.15
C MET A 48 3.39 14.67 16.75
N SER A 49 3.87 15.91 16.51
CA SER A 49 3.77 16.53 15.18
C SER A 49 4.63 15.84 14.13
N LEU A 50 5.83 15.34 14.47
CA LEU A 50 6.67 14.58 13.54
C LEU A 50 6.00 13.27 13.13
N VAL A 51 5.39 12.56 14.07
CA VAL A 51 4.65 11.32 13.79
C VAL A 51 3.38 11.62 12.96
N ALA A 52 2.70 12.74 13.25
CA ALA A 52 1.54 13.17 12.45
C ALA A 52 1.92 13.54 11.01
N ILE A 53 3.06 14.20 10.80
CA ILE A 53 3.61 14.50 9.46
C ILE A 53 3.92 13.19 8.73
N ALA A 54 4.54 12.23 9.41
CA ALA A 54 4.81 10.91 8.82
C ALA A 54 3.51 10.19 8.38
N LEU A 55 2.43 10.30 9.17
CA LEU A 55 1.11 9.79 8.80
C LEU A 55 0.58 10.47 7.53
N ILE A 56 0.60 11.80 7.48
CA ILE A 56 0.06 12.58 6.36
C ILE A 56 0.79 12.23 5.06
N ILE A 57 2.13 12.21 5.10
CA ILE A 57 2.95 11.88 3.94
C ILE A 57 2.75 10.41 3.54
N GLY A 58 2.76 9.49 4.50
CA GLY A 58 2.50 8.07 4.25
C GLY A 58 1.14 7.81 3.62
N LEU A 59 0.07 8.46 4.11
CA LEU A 59 -1.26 8.38 3.51
C LEU A 59 -1.31 9.00 2.11
N ALA A 60 -0.59 10.09 1.84
CA ALA A 60 -0.52 10.68 0.52
C ALA A 60 0.05 9.70 -0.50
N PHE A 61 1.14 8.98 -0.16
CA PHE A 61 1.67 7.90 -1.00
C PHE A 61 0.70 6.73 -1.15
N CYS A 62 0.00 6.34 -0.09
CA CYS A 62 -1.01 5.28 -0.18
C CYS A 62 -2.14 5.65 -1.13
N ILE A 63 -2.68 6.86 -1.03
CA ILE A 63 -3.78 7.34 -1.88
C ILE A 63 -3.31 7.41 -3.34
N GLU A 64 -2.13 7.96 -3.59
CA GLU A 64 -1.56 8.02 -4.94
C GLU A 64 -1.44 6.63 -5.55
N ARG A 65 -0.92 5.64 -4.81
CA ARG A 65 -0.79 4.26 -5.29
C ARG A 65 -2.13 3.59 -5.53
N ILE A 66 -3.09 3.75 -4.64
CA ILE A 66 -4.45 3.20 -4.80
C ILE A 66 -5.11 3.74 -6.07
N VAL A 67 -5.02 5.05 -6.31
CA VAL A 67 -5.58 5.68 -7.51
C VAL A 67 -4.88 5.17 -8.76
N TYR A 68 -3.55 5.13 -8.77
CA TYR A 68 -2.76 4.63 -9.89
C TYR A 68 -3.12 3.18 -10.25
N LEU A 69 -3.15 2.28 -9.27
CA LEU A 69 -3.48 0.87 -9.47
C LEU A 69 -4.94 0.66 -9.92
N SER A 70 -5.87 1.46 -9.39
CA SER A 70 -7.27 1.39 -9.81
C SER A 70 -7.48 1.83 -11.26
N LEU A 71 -6.70 2.80 -11.74
CA LEU A 71 -6.72 3.24 -13.13
C LEU A 71 -5.97 2.29 -14.07
N SER A 72 -5.07 1.46 -13.55
CA SER A 72 -4.30 0.46 -14.30
C SER A 72 -5.04 -0.87 -14.47
N GLU A 73 -6.08 -1.10 -13.68
CA GLU A 73 -6.90 -2.32 -13.75
C GLU A 73 -7.89 -2.23 -14.90
N ILE A 74 -7.87 -3.23 -15.78
CA ILE A 74 -8.77 -3.37 -16.92
C ILE A 74 -9.47 -4.72 -16.92
N ASN A 75 -10.48 -4.88 -17.74
CA ASN A 75 -11.08 -6.18 -17.98
C ASN A 75 -10.20 -6.99 -18.97
N ALA A 76 -9.20 -7.68 -18.43
CA ALA A 76 -8.25 -8.45 -19.20
C ALA A 76 -8.94 -9.54 -20.07
N LYS A 77 -10.00 -10.17 -19.55
CA LYS A 77 -10.74 -11.22 -20.28
C LYS A 77 -11.41 -10.69 -21.54
N GLN A 78 -12.01 -9.52 -21.47
CA GLN A 78 -12.63 -8.88 -22.62
C GLN A 78 -11.57 -8.47 -23.64
N LEU A 79 -10.48 -7.86 -23.21
CA LEU A 79 -9.37 -7.49 -24.09
C LEU A 79 -8.83 -8.71 -24.84
N MET A 80 -8.61 -9.84 -24.16
CA MET A 80 -8.11 -11.06 -24.79
C MET A 80 -9.09 -11.66 -25.79
N ALA A 81 -10.40 -11.62 -25.50
CA ALA A 81 -11.43 -12.07 -26.45
C ALA A 81 -11.46 -11.18 -27.71
N ASP A 82 -11.39 -9.87 -27.54
CA ASP A 82 -11.38 -8.92 -28.67
C ASP A 82 -10.09 -9.08 -29.51
N LEU A 83 -8.96 -9.39 -28.88
CA LEU A 83 -7.69 -9.67 -29.55
C LEU A 83 -7.76 -10.99 -30.35
N ASP A 84 -8.30 -12.06 -29.78
CA ASP A 84 -8.44 -13.33 -30.46
C ASP A 84 -9.23 -13.20 -31.78
N VAL A 85 -10.37 -12.48 -31.74
CA VAL A 85 -11.20 -12.21 -32.91
C VAL A 85 -10.42 -11.43 -33.98
N LYS A 86 -9.66 -10.38 -33.61
CA LYS A 86 -8.91 -9.57 -34.58
C LYS A 86 -7.74 -10.32 -35.20
N VAL A 87 -6.97 -11.05 -34.38
CA VAL A 87 -5.82 -11.82 -34.82
C VAL A 87 -6.28 -12.98 -35.73
N ALA A 88 -7.37 -13.69 -35.38
CA ALA A 88 -7.96 -14.73 -36.21
C ALA A 88 -8.47 -14.21 -37.58
N ALA A 89 -8.94 -12.95 -37.62
CA ALA A 89 -9.32 -12.27 -38.85
C ALA A 89 -8.10 -11.78 -39.67
N GLY A 90 -6.87 -11.94 -39.21
CA GLY A 90 -5.66 -11.42 -39.86
C GLY A 90 -5.44 -9.90 -39.67
N ASP A 91 -6.29 -9.20 -38.89
CA ASP A 91 -6.19 -7.76 -38.63
C ASP A 91 -5.21 -7.48 -37.52
N ILE A 92 -3.92 -7.70 -37.80
CA ILE A 92 -2.84 -7.50 -36.81
C ILE A 92 -2.69 -6.01 -36.43
N GLU A 93 -2.86 -5.10 -37.40
CA GLU A 93 -2.74 -3.67 -37.12
C GLU A 93 -3.90 -3.18 -36.24
N GLY A 94 -5.13 -3.63 -36.50
CA GLY A 94 -6.27 -3.34 -35.64
C GLY A 94 -6.13 -3.96 -34.22
N ALA A 95 -5.47 -5.12 -34.09
CA ALA A 95 -5.15 -5.71 -32.80
C ALA A 95 -4.11 -4.85 -32.02
N LYS A 96 -3.08 -4.34 -32.71
CA LYS A 96 -2.09 -3.42 -32.11
C LYS A 96 -2.75 -2.10 -31.68
N GLU A 97 -3.61 -1.54 -32.53
CA GLU A 97 -4.32 -0.29 -32.21
C GLU A 97 -5.24 -0.46 -31.00
N LEU A 98 -5.94 -1.59 -30.87
CA LEU A 98 -6.75 -1.92 -29.72
C LEU A 98 -5.91 -1.92 -28.42
N CYS A 99 -4.75 -2.59 -28.45
CA CYS A 99 -3.83 -2.61 -27.31
C CYS A 99 -3.26 -1.22 -27.00
N HIS A 100 -2.88 -0.44 -28.01
CA HIS A 100 -2.34 0.90 -27.85
C HIS A 100 -3.34 1.88 -27.22
N ASN A 101 -4.62 1.76 -27.60
CA ASN A 101 -5.70 2.61 -27.08
C ASN A 101 -6.23 2.15 -25.71
N THR A 102 -5.89 0.94 -25.28
CA THR A 102 -6.29 0.41 -23.98
C THR A 102 -5.22 0.71 -22.93
N ARG A 103 -5.63 1.31 -21.81
CA ARG A 103 -4.73 1.60 -20.69
C ARG A 103 -4.42 0.34 -19.90
N GLY A 104 -3.25 0.34 -19.25
CA GLY A 104 -2.90 -0.69 -18.27
C GLY A 104 -1.77 -1.62 -18.73
N PRO A 105 -1.16 -2.32 -17.78
CA PRO A 105 0.01 -3.16 -18.05
C PRO A 105 -0.32 -4.38 -18.91
N VAL A 106 -1.52 -4.95 -18.79
CA VAL A 106 -1.98 -6.08 -19.62
C VAL A 106 -2.00 -5.70 -21.10
N ALA A 107 -2.60 -4.57 -21.46
CA ALA A 107 -2.63 -4.10 -22.84
C ALA A 107 -1.22 -3.81 -23.37
N SER A 108 -0.34 -3.26 -22.50
CA SER A 108 1.03 -2.95 -22.87
C SER A 108 1.87 -4.19 -23.19
N ILE A 109 1.74 -5.29 -22.43
CA ILE A 109 2.44 -6.55 -22.73
C ILE A 109 1.88 -7.21 -23.99
N CYS A 110 0.55 -7.16 -24.22
CA CYS A 110 -0.07 -7.67 -25.45
C CYS A 110 0.43 -6.87 -26.67
N TYR A 111 0.50 -5.56 -26.58
CA TYR A 111 1.05 -4.72 -27.64
C TYR A 111 2.49 -5.10 -27.97
N GLN A 112 3.33 -5.32 -26.95
CA GLN A 112 4.72 -5.71 -27.12
C GLN A 112 4.87 -7.08 -27.83
N GLY A 113 4.01 -8.05 -27.51
CA GLY A 113 3.96 -9.34 -28.20
C GLY A 113 3.54 -9.23 -29.67
N LEU A 114 2.50 -8.42 -29.94
CA LEU A 114 2.00 -8.21 -31.31
C LEU A 114 2.97 -7.42 -32.19
N LEU A 115 3.80 -6.53 -31.63
CA LEU A 115 4.86 -5.87 -32.39
C LEU A 115 5.87 -6.85 -32.97
N ARG A 116 6.11 -7.95 -32.27
CA ARG A 116 7.09 -8.99 -32.65
C ARG A 116 6.44 -10.24 -33.25
N ILE A 117 5.21 -10.17 -33.73
CA ILE A 117 4.48 -11.32 -34.21
C ILE A 117 5.20 -12.10 -35.35
N LYS A 118 6.12 -11.45 -36.06
CA LYS A 118 6.93 -12.06 -37.16
C LYS A 118 8.16 -12.81 -36.63
N ASP A 119 8.56 -12.60 -35.37
CA ASP A 119 9.73 -13.20 -34.73
C ASP A 119 9.43 -14.67 -34.35
N THR A 120 10.42 -15.42 -33.88
CA THR A 120 10.21 -16.77 -33.37
C THR A 120 9.36 -16.75 -32.10
N MET A 121 8.60 -17.83 -31.80
CA MET A 121 7.78 -17.90 -30.59
C MET A 121 8.61 -17.66 -29.31
N GLY A 122 9.85 -18.21 -29.24
CA GLY A 122 10.74 -18.01 -28.11
C GLY A 122 11.21 -16.56 -27.94
N ASP A 123 11.37 -15.81 -29.04
CA ASP A 123 11.74 -14.40 -28.97
C ASP A 123 10.56 -13.52 -28.54
N ILE A 124 9.35 -13.87 -28.97
CA ILE A 124 8.13 -13.19 -28.54
C ILE A 124 7.93 -13.41 -27.05
N GLU A 125 7.99 -14.64 -26.57
CA GLU A 125 7.84 -15.01 -25.16
C GLU A 125 8.87 -14.28 -24.28
N ARG A 126 10.14 -14.29 -24.68
CA ARG A 126 11.20 -13.56 -23.97
C ARG A 126 10.93 -12.07 -23.91
N SER A 127 10.46 -11.48 -25.00
CA SER A 127 10.13 -10.05 -25.05
C SER A 127 8.94 -9.70 -24.17
N VAL A 128 7.87 -10.48 -24.21
CA VAL A 128 6.67 -10.32 -23.37
C VAL A 128 7.03 -10.45 -21.89
N SER A 129 7.80 -11.48 -21.53
CA SER A 129 8.25 -11.71 -20.15
C SER A 129 9.14 -10.59 -19.64
N SER A 130 10.15 -10.17 -20.42
CA SER A 130 11.05 -9.08 -20.05
C SER A 130 10.31 -7.76 -19.87
N TYR A 131 9.36 -7.45 -20.76
CA TYR A 131 8.56 -6.25 -20.66
C TYR A 131 7.56 -6.33 -19.49
N GLY A 132 7.02 -7.53 -19.23
CA GLY A 132 6.18 -7.82 -18.09
C GLY A 132 6.89 -7.49 -16.75
N SER A 133 8.15 -7.89 -16.62
CA SER A 133 8.96 -7.58 -15.42
C SER A 133 9.13 -6.07 -15.23
N VAL A 134 9.30 -5.30 -16.30
CA VAL A 134 9.36 -3.83 -16.24
C VAL A 134 8.01 -3.25 -15.77
N GLN A 135 6.90 -3.80 -16.24
CA GLN A 135 5.57 -3.36 -15.82
C GLN A 135 5.32 -3.64 -14.34
N VAL A 136 5.72 -4.82 -13.83
CA VAL A 136 5.63 -5.16 -12.40
C VAL A 136 6.45 -4.15 -11.57
N ALA A 137 7.68 -3.85 -11.97
CA ALA A 137 8.50 -2.85 -11.30
C ALA A 137 7.83 -1.45 -11.28
N ASN A 138 7.10 -1.08 -12.33
CA ASN A 138 6.32 0.16 -12.38
C ASN A 138 5.11 0.13 -11.42
N LEU A 139 4.45 -1.02 -11.26
CA LEU A 139 3.35 -1.20 -10.31
C LEU A 139 3.85 -1.08 -8.85
N GLU A 140 5.03 -1.60 -8.55
CA GLU A 140 5.66 -1.56 -7.22
C GLU A 140 6.31 -0.20 -6.89
N LYS A 141 6.48 0.66 -7.88
CA LYS A 141 7.13 1.95 -7.72
C LYS A 141 6.44 2.78 -6.63
N GLY A 142 7.23 3.27 -5.68
CA GLY A 142 6.74 4.07 -4.55
C GLY A 142 6.30 3.27 -3.32
N CYS A 143 6.12 1.95 -3.41
CA CYS A 143 5.80 1.11 -2.25
C CYS A 143 6.88 1.17 -1.15
N SER A 144 8.15 1.35 -1.54
CA SER A 144 9.28 1.52 -0.61
C SER A 144 9.15 2.75 0.28
N TRP A 145 8.54 3.83 -0.20
CA TRP A 145 8.27 5.01 0.62
C TRP A 145 7.23 4.74 1.70
N ILE A 146 6.19 3.97 1.36
CA ILE A 146 5.16 3.59 2.34
C ILE A 146 5.77 2.72 3.44
N THR A 147 6.60 1.72 3.09
CA THR A 147 7.29 0.88 4.08
C THR A 147 8.25 1.68 4.95
N LEU A 148 8.91 2.70 4.40
CA LEU A 148 9.74 3.63 5.17
C LEU A 148 8.91 4.31 6.27
N PHE A 149 7.74 4.88 5.95
CA PHE A 149 6.90 5.56 6.93
C PHE A 149 6.29 4.60 7.96
N ILE A 150 5.97 3.36 7.56
CA ILE A 150 5.54 2.31 8.49
C ILE A 150 6.61 2.01 9.53
N ALA A 151 7.88 1.93 9.12
CA ALA A 151 9.00 1.67 10.03
C ALA A 151 9.39 2.92 10.85
N MET A 152 9.29 4.09 10.25
CA MET A 152 9.70 5.35 10.87
C MET A 152 8.74 5.80 11.97
N ALA A 153 7.43 5.59 11.83
CA ALA A 153 6.46 6.06 12.80
C ALA A 153 6.65 5.47 14.22
N PRO A 154 6.83 4.14 14.41
CA PRO A 154 7.14 3.57 15.72
C PRO A 154 8.52 4.00 16.23
N SER A 155 9.50 4.16 15.34
CA SER A 155 10.85 4.59 15.70
C SER A 155 10.84 6.02 16.27
N LEU A 156 10.06 6.92 15.67
CA LEU A 156 9.82 8.27 16.21
C LEU A 156 9.08 8.22 17.55
N GLY A 157 8.09 7.33 17.68
CA GLY A 157 7.40 7.11 18.94
C GLY A 157 8.36 6.66 20.04
N PHE A 158 9.22 5.69 19.74
CA PHE A 158 10.26 5.21 20.67
C PHE A 158 11.27 6.31 21.02
N LEU A 159 11.71 7.10 20.06
CA LEU A 159 12.57 8.27 20.32
C LEU A 159 11.91 9.24 21.30
N GLY A 160 10.61 9.46 21.15
CA GLY A 160 9.82 10.26 22.09
C GLY A 160 9.83 9.71 23.53
N THR A 161 9.84 8.36 23.69
CA THR A 161 9.97 7.77 25.05
C THR A 161 11.32 8.06 25.68
N VAL A 162 12.39 7.88 24.93
CA VAL A 162 13.75 8.15 25.44
C VAL A 162 13.89 9.60 25.88
N ILE A 163 13.46 10.54 25.05
CA ILE A 163 13.53 11.98 25.37
C ILE A 163 12.60 12.35 26.54
N GLY A 164 11.38 11.80 26.59
CA GLY A 164 10.47 12.02 27.70
C GLY A 164 11.04 11.57 29.04
N MET A 165 11.76 10.45 29.05
CA MET A 165 12.46 9.98 30.26
C MET A 165 13.67 10.87 30.63
N VAL A 166 14.47 11.29 29.64
CA VAL A 166 15.58 12.23 29.89
C VAL A 166 15.06 13.53 30.52
N MET A 167 13.97 14.10 29.97
CA MET A 167 13.36 15.32 30.55
C MET A 167 12.86 15.10 31.98
N ALA A 168 12.33 13.91 32.31
CA ALA A 168 11.92 13.58 33.67
C ALA A 168 13.12 13.55 34.64
N PHE A 169 14.24 12.95 34.24
CA PHE A 169 15.46 12.92 35.05
C PHE A 169 16.09 14.31 35.21
N ASP A 170 16.07 15.14 34.19
CA ASP A 170 16.51 16.55 34.29
C ASP A 170 15.68 17.33 35.30
N GLN A 171 14.37 17.12 35.33
CA GLN A 171 13.48 17.74 36.31
C GLN A 171 13.75 17.25 37.75
N ILE A 172 14.03 15.96 37.94
CA ILE A 172 14.41 15.40 39.23
C ILE A 172 15.73 16.01 39.70
N GLN A 173 16.71 16.13 38.80
CA GLN A 173 18.00 16.74 39.12
C GLN A 173 17.86 18.20 39.54
N GLN A 174 17.02 18.97 38.87
CA GLN A 174 16.76 20.38 39.21
C GLN A 174 15.97 20.55 40.51
N ALA A 175 15.03 19.64 40.78
CA ALA A 175 14.23 19.69 42.03
C ALA A 175 15.02 19.24 43.26
N GLY A 176 16.10 18.49 43.09
CA GLY A 176 16.93 17.95 44.18
C GLY A 176 16.26 16.84 44.99
N ASP A 177 15.06 16.41 44.62
CA ASP A 177 14.29 15.36 45.28
C ASP A 177 13.48 14.54 44.26
N ILE A 178 13.28 13.26 44.57
CA ILE A 178 12.51 12.34 43.73
C ILE A 178 11.03 12.44 44.05
N SER A 179 10.30 13.25 43.28
CA SER A 179 8.85 13.34 43.39
C SER A 179 8.17 12.28 42.49
N PRO A 180 7.27 11.41 43.04
CA PRO A 180 6.51 10.46 42.22
C PRO A 180 5.70 11.12 41.10
N THR A 181 5.27 12.37 41.28
CA THR A 181 4.51 13.13 40.29
C THR A 181 5.37 13.54 39.10
N ILE A 182 6.64 13.92 39.30
CA ILE A 182 7.58 14.24 38.21
C ILE A 182 7.86 12.99 37.37
N VAL A 183 8.14 11.87 38.04
CA VAL A 183 8.39 10.59 37.34
C VAL A 183 7.17 10.16 36.54
N ALA A 184 5.97 10.20 37.15
CA ALA A 184 4.72 9.82 36.47
C ALA A 184 4.42 10.72 35.27
N SER A 185 4.70 12.03 35.36
CA SER A 185 4.53 12.98 34.24
C SER A 185 5.42 12.63 33.07
N GLY A 186 6.73 12.42 33.29
CA GLY A 186 7.65 12.03 32.21
C GLY A 186 7.33 10.69 31.59
N MET A 187 6.96 9.69 32.40
CA MET A 187 6.51 8.38 31.90
C MET A 187 5.24 8.51 31.05
N LYS A 188 4.27 9.34 31.44
CA LYS A 188 3.04 9.57 30.68
C LYS A 188 3.36 10.11 29.29
N VAL A 189 4.22 11.12 29.18
CA VAL A 189 4.67 11.70 27.91
C VAL A 189 5.31 10.62 27.05
N ALA A 190 6.23 9.86 27.61
CA ALA A 190 6.95 8.78 26.95
C ALA A 190 5.99 7.73 26.36
N LEU A 191 5.06 7.21 27.15
CA LEU A 191 4.12 6.18 26.71
C LEU A 191 3.15 6.69 25.64
N LEU A 192 2.68 7.93 25.72
CA LEU A 192 1.77 8.50 24.73
C LEU A 192 2.40 8.63 23.35
N THR A 193 3.67 9.03 23.26
CA THR A 193 4.37 9.12 21.96
C THR A 193 4.51 7.78 21.29
N THR A 194 4.83 6.72 22.04
CA THR A 194 4.94 5.36 21.50
C THR A 194 3.60 4.82 21.01
N ILE A 195 2.54 4.98 21.82
CA ILE A 195 1.18 4.56 21.42
C ILE A 195 0.79 5.21 20.10
N PHE A 196 1.03 6.52 19.95
CA PHE A 196 0.69 7.24 18.74
C PHE A 196 1.51 6.75 17.54
N GLY A 197 2.81 6.53 17.70
CA GLY A 197 3.67 5.97 16.64
C GLY A 197 3.22 4.60 16.16
N ILE A 198 2.81 3.71 17.08
CA ILE A 198 2.31 2.37 16.75
C ILE A 198 0.96 2.47 16.02
N ILE A 199 0.04 3.32 16.46
CA ILE A 199 -1.26 3.51 15.80
C ILE A 199 -1.05 3.97 14.35
N VAL A 200 -0.16 4.93 14.12
CA VAL A 200 0.17 5.42 12.78
C VAL A 200 0.72 4.31 11.90
N ALA A 201 1.65 3.50 12.41
CA ALA A 201 2.20 2.37 11.67
C ALA A 201 1.12 1.35 11.30
N LEU A 202 0.21 1.01 12.22
CA LEU A 202 -0.87 0.07 11.96
C LEU A 202 -1.83 0.59 10.87
N ILE A 203 -2.16 1.86 10.88
CA ILE A 203 -2.99 2.48 9.84
C ILE A 203 -2.32 2.34 8.47
N LEU A 204 -1.06 2.76 8.35
CA LEU A 204 -0.31 2.68 7.10
C LEU A 204 -0.12 1.24 6.63
N GLN A 205 0.11 0.29 7.54
CA GLN A 205 0.27 -1.13 7.23
C GLN A 205 -0.99 -1.74 6.60
N VAL A 206 -2.18 -1.34 7.04
CA VAL A 206 -3.44 -1.79 6.45
C VAL A 206 -3.56 -1.33 5.00
N PHE A 207 -3.27 -0.05 4.73
CA PHE A 207 -3.28 0.48 3.36
C PHE A 207 -2.22 -0.18 2.49
N TYR A 208 -1.03 -0.39 3.01
CA TYR A 208 0.06 -1.06 2.30
C TYR A 208 -0.31 -2.48 1.88
N ASN A 209 -0.88 -3.28 2.78
CA ASN A 209 -1.33 -4.63 2.46
C ASN A 209 -2.44 -4.65 1.40
N TYR A 210 -3.33 -3.66 1.39
CA TYR A 210 -4.32 -3.51 0.33
C TYR A 210 -3.66 -3.22 -1.03
N ILE A 211 -2.68 -2.31 -1.06
CA ILE A 211 -1.91 -1.97 -2.26
C ILE A 211 -1.18 -3.20 -2.80
N LEU A 212 -0.49 -3.95 -1.94
CA LEU A 212 0.25 -5.15 -2.31
C LEU A 212 -0.67 -6.21 -2.92
N SER A 213 -1.82 -6.49 -2.29
CA SER A 213 -2.82 -7.41 -2.82
C SER A 213 -3.37 -6.97 -4.19
N LYS A 214 -3.46 -5.66 -4.44
CA LYS A 214 -3.89 -5.11 -5.72
C LYS A 214 -2.81 -5.29 -6.79
N ILE A 215 -1.54 -5.08 -6.45
CA ILE A 215 -0.39 -5.33 -7.35
C ILE A 215 -0.34 -6.81 -7.74
N GLU A 216 -0.43 -7.71 -6.77
CA GLU A 216 -0.46 -9.16 -7.00
C GLU A 216 -1.59 -9.56 -7.95
N HIS A 217 -2.78 -8.98 -7.77
CA HIS A 217 -3.92 -9.24 -8.64
C HIS A 217 -3.66 -8.81 -10.09
N ILE A 218 -3.13 -7.60 -10.30
CA ILE A 218 -2.81 -7.09 -11.65
C ILE A 218 -1.69 -7.93 -12.27
N THR A 219 -0.66 -8.29 -11.51
CA THR A 219 0.45 -9.14 -11.98
C THR A 219 -0.07 -10.52 -12.43
N SER A 220 -0.94 -11.15 -11.65
CA SER A 220 -1.56 -12.43 -12.04
C SER A 220 -2.39 -12.29 -13.31
N GLN A 221 -3.12 -11.17 -13.50
CA GLN A 221 -3.83 -10.92 -14.76
C GLN A 221 -2.89 -10.73 -15.95
N MET A 222 -1.72 -10.10 -15.73
CA MET A 222 -0.70 -9.95 -16.77
C MET A 222 -0.15 -11.31 -17.20
N GLU A 223 0.18 -12.18 -16.25
CA GLU A 223 0.70 -13.53 -16.51
C GLU A 223 -0.34 -14.38 -17.27
N GLU A 224 -1.59 -14.41 -16.82
CA GLU A 224 -2.68 -15.12 -17.49
C GLU A 224 -2.90 -14.61 -18.91
N SER A 225 -2.85 -13.30 -19.10
CA SER A 225 -3.01 -12.67 -20.42
C SER A 225 -1.79 -12.91 -21.33
N ALA A 226 -0.58 -12.99 -20.79
CA ALA A 226 0.61 -13.32 -21.56
C ALA A 226 0.53 -14.74 -22.13
N ILE A 227 0.10 -15.71 -21.32
CA ILE A 227 -0.12 -17.11 -21.77
C ILE A 227 -1.17 -17.14 -22.88
N SER A 228 -2.33 -16.50 -22.66
CA SER A 228 -3.41 -16.45 -23.64
C SER A 228 -2.96 -15.78 -24.95
N LEU A 229 -2.15 -14.73 -24.88
CA LEU A 229 -1.58 -14.08 -26.05
C LEU A 229 -0.66 -15.02 -26.85
N MET A 230 0.18 -15.80 -26.15
CA MET A 230 1.06 -16.77 -26.83
C MET A 230 0.26 -17.84 -27.55
N ASP A 231 -0.84 -18.32 -26.96
CA ASP A 231 -1.73 -19.28 -27.61
C ASP A 231 -2.40 -18.68 -28.87
N ILE A 232 -2.87 -17.43 -28.80
CA ILE A 232 -3.46 -16.72 -29.96
C ILE A 232 -2.43 -16.56 -31.08
N ILE A 233 -1.18 -16.14 -30.74
CA ILE A 233 -0.12 -15.96 -31.74
C ILE A 233 0.31 -17.31 -32.35
N ALA A 234 0.41 -18.37 -31.54
CA ALA A 234 0.74 -19.71 -32.05
C ALA A 234 -0.27 -20.18 -33.06
N LYS A 235 -1.56 -20.09 -32.74
CA LYS A 235 -2.65 -20.44 -33.62
C LYS A 235 -2.61 -19.65 -34.95
N TYR A 236 -2.39 -18.35 -34.88
CA TYR A 236 -2.24 -17.49 -36.05
C TYR A 236 -1.07 -17.93 -36.96
N LYS A 237 0.06 -18.34 -36.37
CA LYS A 237 1.24 -18.79 -37.12
C LYS A 237 1.08 -20.18 -37.75
N ASP A 238 0.28 -21.05 -37.16
CA ASP A 238 -0.01 -22.38 -37.69
C ASP A 238 -0.99 -22.32 -38.88
N GLU A 239 -1.84 -21.26 -38.94
CA GLU A 239 -2.81 -21.06 -39.99
C GLU A 239 -2.27 -20.26 -41.21
N ASN A 240 -1.09 -19.61 -41.09
CA ASN A 240 -0.46 -18.77 -42.13
C ASN A 240 0.98 -19.13 -42.39
#